data_fd58b5c2a26018810432f51c52c5703e
#
_entry.id   fd58b5c2a26018810432f51c52c5703e
#
_cell.length_a   1.000
_cell.length_b   1.000
_cell.length_c   1.000
_cell.angle_alpha   90.00
_cell.angle_beta   90.00
_cell.angle_gamma   90.00
#
_symmetry.space_group_name_H-M   'P 1'
#
loop_
_entity.id
_entity.type
_entity.pdbx_description
1 polymer ?
#
loop_
_entity_poly.entity_id
_entity_poly.type
_entity_poly.pdbx_seq_one_letter_code
_entity_poly.pdbx_strand_id
1 'polypeptide(L)' 'QLMNQGEIDKAIDMFKLNTQRHPKSANAWDSLGEGYVTKGDKKNAILHFKKSLSMNPPENVKANSEKFLKQLGAL' A
#
# COMPACT_ATOMS: atom_id res chain seq x y z
N GLN A 1 4.44 -13.17 13.19
CA GLN A 1 4.96 -14.12 12.20
C GLN A 1 5.62 -13.42 11.04
N LEU A 2 6.79 -13.89 10.68
CA LEU A 2 7.57 -13.26 9.62
C LEU A 2 7.39 -13.99 8.29
N MET A 3 7.10 -13.23 7.25
CA MET A 3 7.08 -13.75 5.88
C MET A 3 8.51 -13.77 5.34
N ASN A 4 8.87 -14.80 4.60
CA ASN A 4 10.15 -14.77 3.90
C ASN A 4 10.06 -13.86 2.66
N GLN A 5 11.21 -13.48 2.11
CA GLN A 5 11.26 -12.53 1.00
C GLN A 5 10.47 -13.00 -0.22
N GLY A 6 10.51 -14.29 -0.53
CA GLY A 6 9.76 -14.84 -1.66
C GLY A 6 8.26 -14.71 -1.48
N GLU A 7 7.75 -14.94 -0.27
CA GLU A 7 6.33 -14.78 0.03
C GLU A 7 5.89 -13.33 -0.04
N ILE A 8 6.74 -12.41 0.45
CA ILE A 8 6.47 -10.98 0.38
C ILE A 8 6.40 -10.52 -1.06
N ASP A 9 7.33 -10.96 -1.90
CA ASP A 9 7.35 -10.59 -3.32
C ASP A 9 6.12 -11.11 -4.05
N LYS A 10 5.68 -12.34 -3.75
CA LYS A 10 4.44 -12.89 -4.32
C LYS A 10 3.23 -12.06 -3.91
N ALA A 11 3.15 -11.67 -2.64
CA ALA A 11 2.05 -10.85 -2.15
C ALA A 11 2.02 -9.50 -2.87
N ILE A 12 3.18 -8.88 -3.04
CA ILE A 12 3.29 -7.61 -3.77
C ILE A 12 2.83 -7.79 -5.22
N ASP A 13 3.23 -8.87 -5.89
CA ASP A 13 2.80 -9.14 -7.26
C ASP A 13 1.28 -9.25 -7.36
N MET A 14 0.65 -9.91 -6.40
CA MET A 14 -0.80 -10.03 -6.37
C MET A 14 -1.47 -8.67 -6.12
N PHE A 15 -0.93 -7.86 -5.22
CA PHE A 15 -1.44 -6.52 -4.98
C PHE A 15 -1.28 -5.63 -6.21
N LYS A 16 -0.15 -5.75 -6.92
CA LYS A 16 0.04 -5.03 -8.19
C LYS A 16 -1.00 -5.43 -9.22
N LEU A 17 -1.25 -6.73 -9.35
CA LEU A 17 -2.28 -7.21 -10.27
C LEU A 17 -3.65 -6.64 -9.91
N ASN A 18 -3.96 -6.59 -8.62
CA ASN A 18 -5.22 -6.04 -8.15
C ASN A 18 -5.35 -4.55 -8.51
N THR A 19 -4.28 -3.76 -8.41
CA THR A 19 -4.31 -2.36 -8.82
C THR A 19 -4.52 -2.22 -10.33
N GLN A 20 -4.01 -3.17 -11.12
CA GLN A 20 -4.22 -3.16 -12.57
C GLN A 20 -5.66 -3.48 -12.94
N ARG A 21 -6.29 -4.40 -12.20
CA ARG A 21 -7.68 -4.79 -12.43
C ARG A 21 -8.66 -3.75 -11.90
N HIS A 22 -8.29 -3.06 -10.84
CA HIS A 22 -9.15 -2.08 -10.16
C HIS A 22 -8.38 -0.78 -9.93
N PRO A 23 -7.97 -0.09 -11.02
CA PRO A 23 -7.08 1.08 -10.90
C PRO A 23 -7.70 2.25 -10.15
N LYS A 24 -9.03 2.26 -9.99
CA LYS A 24 -9.72 3.32 -9.27
C LYS A 24 -10.06 2.94 -7.83
N SER A 25 -9.62 1.77 -7.38
CA SER A 25 -9.87 1.33 -6.00
C SER A 25 -8.76 1.83 -5.08
N ALA A 26 -9.08 2.81 -4.24
CA ALA A 26 -8.11 3.31 -3.25
C ALA A 26 -7.63 2.19 -2.33
N ASN A 27 -8.53 1.25 -1.98
CA ASN A 27 -8.18 0.10 -1.14
C ASN A 27 -7.10 -0.76 -1.79
N ALA A 28 -7.16 -0.95 -3.12
CA ALA A 28 -6.15 -1.74 -3.83
C ALA A 28 -4.77 -1.08 -3.72
N TRP A 29 -4.69 0.23 -3.86
CA TRP A 29 -3.44 0.97 -3.74
C TRP A 29 -2.92 0.98 -2.31
N ASP A 30 -3.82 1.09 -1.33
CA ASP A 30 -3.48 1.02 0.08
C ASP A 30 -2.86 -0.34 0.42
N SER A 31 -3.46 -1.43 -0.07
CA SER A 31 -2.94 -2.79 0.15
C SER A 31 -1.55 -2.96 -0.45
N LEU A 32 -1.31 -2.41 -1.64
CA LEU A 32 0.01 -2.45 -2.27
C LEU A 32 1.02 -1.69 -1.43
N GLY A 33 0.64 -0.53 -0.88
CA GLY A 33 1.49 0.21 0.05
C GLY A 33 1.89 -0.63 1.25
N GLU A 34 0.95 -1.35 1.84
CA GLU A 34 1.23 -2.25 2.98
C GLU A 34 2.19 -3.36 2.60
N GLY A 35 2.07 -3.90 1.39
CA GLY A 35 3.01 -4.91 0.90
C GLY A 35 4.44 -4.37 0.88
N TYR A 36 4.61 -3.15 0.43
CA TYR A 36 5.93 -2.52 0.43
C TYR A 36 6.44 -2.20 1.84
N VAL A 37 5.55 -1.84 2.77
CA VAL A 37 5.94 -1.67 4.18
C VAL A 37 6.52 -2.98 4.72
N THR A 38 5.85 -4.09 4.45
CA THR A 38 6.31 -5.42 4.90
C THR A 38 7.67 -5.76 4.29
N LYS A 39 7.89 -5.37 3.04
CA LYS A 39 9.17 -5.60 2.37
C LYS A 39 10.28 -4.68 2.89
N GLY A 40 9.93 -3.58 3.51
CA GLY A 40 10.90 -2.57 3.94
C GLY A 40 11.21 -1.54 2.86
N ASP A 41 10.41 -1.50 1.79
CA ASP A 41 10.60 -0.55 0.70
C ASP A 41 9.80 0.71 0.98
N LYS A 42 10.39 1.59 1.77
CA LYS A 42 9.76 2.82 2.24
C LYS A 42 9.32 3.73 1.09
N LYS A 43 10.16 3.89 0.10
CA LYS A 43 9.91 4.80 -1.02
C LYS A 43 8.64 4.39 -1.79
N ASN A 44 8.54 3.11 -2.15
CA ASN A 44 7.38 2.61 -2.86
C ASN A 44 6.13 2.58 -1.99
N ALA A 45 6.29 2.29 -0.69
CA ALA A 45 5.16 2.34 0.23
C ALA A 45 4.54 3.74 0.26
N ILE A 46 5.37 4.77 0.42
CA ILE A 46 4.91 6.16 0.43
C ILE A 46 4.19 6.51 -0.87
N LEU A 47 4.77 6.13 -2.00
CA LEU A 47 4.18 6.40 -3.31
C LEU A 47 2.76 5.85 -3.41
N HIS A 48 2.56 4.62 -2.98
CA HIS A 48 1.27 3.95 -3.13
C HIS A 48 0.23 4.41 -2.11
N PHE A 49 0.63 4.73 -0.88
CA PHE A 49 -0.29 5.33 0.08
C PHE A 49 -0.74 6.71 -0.38
N LYS A 50 0.15 7.51 -0.94
CA LYS A 50 -0.24 8.82 -1.50
C LYS A 50 -1.19 8.65 -2.68
N LYS A 51 -0.97 7.64 -3.51
CA LYS A 51 -1.88 7.33 -4.62
C LYS A 51 -3.27 6.99 -4.09
N SER A 52 -3.34 6.16 -3.04
CA SER A 52 -4.61 5.82 -2.40
C SER A 52 -5.35 7.08 -1.92
N LEU A 53 -4.65 7.97 -1.23
CA LEU A 53 -5.27 9.20 -0.72
C LEU A 53 -5.77 10.10 -1.84
N SER A 54 -5.10 10.11 -2.99
CA SER A 54 -5.49 10.94 -4.14
C SER A 54 -6.82 10.52 -4.76
N MET A 55 -7.31 9.34 -4.37
CA MET A 55 -8.54 8.77 -4.93
C MET A 55 -9.78 9.02 -4.09
N ASN A 56 -9.71 9.91 -3.10
CA ASN A 56 -10.83 10.20 -2.23
C ASN A 56 -11.36 8.94 -1.53
N PRO A 57 -10.51 8.20 -0.81
CA PRO A 57 -10.91 6.91 -0.26
C PRO A 57 -11.98 7.03 0.83
N PRO A 58 -12.71 5.94 1.11
CA PRO A 58 -13.58 5.92 2.27
C PRO A 58 -12.76 6.09 3.55
N GLU A 59 -13.42 6.49 4.63
CA GLU A 59 -12.75 6.93 5.86
C GLU A 59 -11.80 5.89 6.43
N ASN A 60 -12.17 4.61 6.40
CA ASN A 60 -11.32 3.54 6.94
C ASN A 60 -10.02 3.39 6.14
N VAL A 61 -10.08 3.50 4.82
CA VAL A 61 -8.90 3.42 3.97
C VAL A 61 -8.05 4.68 4.12
N LYS A 62 -8.69 5.84 4.19
CA LYS A 62 -8.00 7.11 4.39
C LYS A 62 -7.21 7.09 5.70
N ALA A 63 -7.84 6.67 6.79
CA ALA A 63 -7.19 6.59 8.09
C ALA A 63 -5.98 5.64 8.06
N ASN A 64 -6.10 4.51 7.38
CA ASN A 64 -5.02 3.54 7.27
C ASN A 64 -3.84 4.10 6.48
N SER A 65 -4.11 4.71 5.32
CA SER A 65 -3.05 5.31 4.50
C SER A 65 -2.34 6.43 5.25
N GLU A 66 -3.09 7.29 5.94
CA GLU A 66 -2.50 8.38 6.71
C GLU A 66 -1.65 7.87 7.88
N LYS A 67 -2.11 6.81 8.55
CA LYS A 67 -1.37 6.19 9.64
C LYS A 67 0.02 5.72 9.16
N PHE A 68 0.05 5.00 8.04
CA PHE A 68 1.32 4.51 7.51
C PHE A 68 2.21 5.64 7.00
N LEU A 69 1.65 6.64 6.36
CA LEU A 69 2.43 7.78 5.90
C LEU A 69 3.08 8.52 7.07
N LYS A 70 2.37 8.67 8.19
CA LYS A 70 2.96 9.26 9.39
C LYS A 70 4.10 8.41 9.92
N GLN A 71 3.92 7.09 9.99
CA GLN A 71 4.96 6.18 10.45
C GLN A 71 6.20 6.24 9.56
N LEU A 72 5.99 6.48 8.26
CA LEU A 72 7.07 6.56 7.28
C LEU A 72 7.68 7.97 7.19
N GLY A 73 7.16 8.91 7.95
CA GLY A 73 7.68 10.27 7.96
C GLY A 73 7.30 11.10 6.73
N ALA A 74 6.23 10.73 6.04
CA ALA A 74 5.82 11.37 4.79
C ALA A 74 4.52 12.19 4.91
N LEU A 75 4.05 12.40 6.13
CA LEU A 75 2.83 13.16 6.35
C LEU A 75 3.01 14.11 7.52
#